data_5a14a9ee39ea9472d4d9b8d408816cd9
#
_entry.id   5a14a9ee39ea9472d4d9b8d408816cd9
#
_cell.length_a   1.000
_cell.length_b   1.000
_cell.length_c   1.000
_cell.angle_alpha   90.00
_cell.angle_beta   90.00
_cell.angle_gamma   90.00
#
_symmetry.space_group_name_H-M   'P 1'
#
loop_
_entity.id
_entity.type
_entity.pdbx_description
1 polymer ?
#
loop_
_entity_poly.entity_id
_entity_poly.type
_entity_poly.pdbx_seq_one_letter_code
_entity_poly.pdbx_strand_id
1 'polypeptide(L)'
;MKHKLTLLIATAASLAIALVTTGSITPASGSPNAAGAKIDIARSRLGRMLVDTRGRTLYLFEKDRGRSSTCYGACASYWPPVTTTGTPRAGIGVHAALLGTTKRRDRKVEVTYAGHPLYYFVGDMKRGDTNGEGLHQFGAGWDVVSPAGRKIEGGGS
;
A
#
# COMPACT_ATOMS: atom_id res chain seq x y z
N MET A 1 -97.01 -23.22 24.14
CA MET A 1 -96.22 -22.63 23.07
C MET A 1 -94.77 -22.68 23.54
N LYS A 2 -93.97 -23.50 22.91
CA LYS A 2 -92.61 -23.82 23.42
C LYS A 2 -91.60 -23.28 22.40
N HIS A 3 -90.87 -22.24 22.77
CA HIS A 3 -89.79 -21.75 21.93
C HIS A 3 -88.49 -22.42 22.33
N LYS A 4 -87.99 -23.20 21.34
CA LYS A 4 -86.70 -23.85 21.44
C LYS A 4 -85.62 -22.81 21.12
N LEU A 5 -84.79 -22.51 22.10
CA LEU A 5 -83.59 -21.65 21.95
C LEU A 5 -82.42 -22.51 21.44
N THR A 6 -82.01 -22.32 20.20
CA THR A 6 -80.89 -23.02 19.61
C THR A 6 -79.60 -22.23 19.94
N LEU A 7 -78.71 -22.84 20.70
CA LEU A 7 -77.42 -22.30 21.07
C LEU A 7 -76.41 -22.58 19.95
N LEU A 8 -75.93 -21.51 19.27
CA LEU A 8 -74.86 -21.58 18.29
C LEU A 8 -73.51 -21.44 19.01
N ILE A 9 -72.74 -22.52 18.99
CA ILE A 9 -71.38 -22.54 19.49
C ILE A 9 -70.46 -22.05 18.36
N ALA A 10 -69.91 -20.85 18.53
CA ALA A 10 -68.91 -20.32 17.64
C ALA A 10 -67.51 -20.79 18.10
N THR A 11 -66.90 -21.68 17.32
CA THR A 11 -65.49 -22.09 17.53
C THR A 11 -64.57 -21.03 16.96
N ALA A 12 -63.90 -20.29 17.83
CA ALA A 12 -62.86 -19.37 17.45
C ALA A 12 -61.56 -20.16 17.11
N ALA A 13 -61.18 -20.22 15.84
CA ALA A 13 -59.90 -20.72 15.43
C ALA A 13 -58.83 -19.68 15.61
N SER A 14 -58.00 -19.84 16.61
CA SER A 14 -56.82 -18.98 16.81
C SER A 14 -55.75 -19.28 15.81
N LEU A 15 -55.57 -18.37 14.87
CA LEU A 15 -54.45 -18.41 13.90
C LEU A 15 -53.20 -17.88 14.59
N ALA A 16 -52.26 -18.74 14.98
CA ALA A 16 -50.96 -18.33 15.47
C ALA A 16 -50.06 -17.90 14.30
N ILE A 17 -49.89 -16.58 14.14
CA ILE A 17 -48.94 -16.05 13.15
C ILE A 17 -47.56 -16.16 13.76
N ALA A 18 -46.73 -17.11 13.32
CA ALA A 18 -45.33 -17.19 13.65
C ALA A 18 -44.59 -16.04 12.91
N LEU A 19 -44.15 -15.02 13.64
CA LEU A 19 -43.21 -14.04 13.10
C LEU A 19 -41.86 -14.74 12.88
N VAL A 20 -41.56 -15.05 11.64
CA VAL A 20 -40.23 -15.44 11.22
C VAL A 20 -39.40 -14.15 11.14
N THR A 21 -38.59 -13.85 12.16
CA THR A 21 -37.59 -12.81 12.09
C THR A 21 -36.47 -13.30 11.18
N THR A 22 -36.51 -12.91 9.92
CA THR A 22 -35.36 -13.04 9.00
C THR A 22 -34.27 -12.12 9.51
N GLY A 23 -33.37 -12.66 10.32
CA GLY A 23 -32.13 -11.98 10.68
C GLY A 23 -31.33 -11.69 9.41
N SER A 24 -31.27 -10.42 9.01
CA SER A 24 -30.37 -9.98 7.94
C SER A 24 -28.94 -10.21 8.40
N ILE A 25 -28.33 -11.28 7.89
CA ILE A 25 -26.87 -11.47 8.03
C ILE A 25 -26.26 -10.44 7.08
N THR A 26 -25.91 -9.26 7.58
CA THR A 26 -25.03 -8.33 6.89
C THR A 26 -23.68 -9.04 6.74
N PRO A 27 -23.22 -9.34 5.52
CA PRO A 27 -21.86 -9.81 5.36
C PRO A 27 -20.97 -8.67 5.86
N ALA A 28 -20.13 -8.95 6.85
CA ALA A 28 -19.05 -8.05 7.22
C ALA A 28 -18.23 -7.84 5.94
N SER A 29 -18.38 -6.65 5.35
CA SER A 29 -17.47 -6.20 4.29
C SER A 29 -16.11 -6.01 4.94
N GLY A 30 -15.39 -7.12 5.10
CA GLY A 30 -13.95 -7.07 5.28
C GLY A 30 -13.42 -6.38 4.03
N SER A 31 -12.98 -5.13 4.16
CA SER A 31 -12.21 -4.48 3.11
C SER A 31 -11.14 -5.47 2.68
N PRO A 32 -11.04 -5.83 1.39
CA PRO A 32 -9.93 -6.65 0.94
C PRO A 32 -8.70 -5.92 1.42
N ASN A 33 -7.90 -6.58 2.26
CA ASN A 33 -6.67 -6.04 2.81
C ASN A 33 -5.87 -5.53 1.61
N ALA A 34 -5.88 -4.21 1.40
CA ALA A 34 -5.32 -3.62 0.19
C ALA A 34 -3.87 -4.08 0.13
N ALA A 35 -3.55 -4.88 -0.87
CA ALA A 35 -2.23 -5.50 -0.97
C ALA A 35 -1.19 -4.39 -1.03
N GLY A 36 -0.39 -4.27 0.02
CA GLY A 36 0.65 -3.26 0.12
C GLY A 36 1.66 -3.37 -1.03
N ALA A 37 2.36 -2.28 -1.28
CA ALA A 37 3.42 -2.23 -2.29
C ALA A 37 4.42 -3.39 -2.06
N LYS A 38 4.77 -4.11 -3.12
CA LYS A 38 5.78 -5.16 -3.06
C LYS A 38 7.10 -4.62 -3.61
N ILE A 39 8.16 -4.83 -2.84
CA ILE A 39 9.52 -4.48 -3.20
C ILE A 39 10.28 -5.75 -3.57
N ASP A 40 10.92 -5.73 -4.72
CA ASP A 40 11.70 -6.83 -5.27
C ASP A 40 13.18 -6.40 -5.46
N ILE A 41 14.02 -7.34 -5.89
CA ILE A 41 15.42 -7.09 -6.23
C ILE A 41 15.61 -7.35 -7.71
N ALA A 42 16.32 -6.45 -8.40
CA ALA A 42 16.84 -6.68 -9.75
C ALA A 42 18.36 -6.57 -9.77
N ARG A 43 18.97 -7.05 -10.86
CA ARG A 43 20.38 -6.85 -11.17
C ARG A 43 20.51 -5.78 -12.27
N SER A 44 21.46 -4.89 -12.10
CA SER A 44 21.86 -3.89 -13.09
C SER A 44 23.37 -3.85 -13.19
N ARG A 45 23.91 -2.94 -14.03
CA ARG A 45 25.36 -2.63 -14.06
C ARG A 45 25.88 -2.09 -12.71
N LEU A 46 24.98 -1.52 -11.88
CA LEU A 46 25.33 -1.02 -10.54
C LEU A 46 25.33 -2.14 -9.48
N GLY A 47 24.99 -3.37 -9.85
CA GLY A 47 24.84 -4.48 -8.93
C GLY A 47 23.37 -4.80 -8.62
N ARG A 48 23.12 -5.33 -7.40
CA ARG A 48 21.76 -5.65 -6.93
C ARG A 48 21.11 -4.41 -6.35
N MET A 49 19.90 -4.13 -6.81
CA MET A 49 19.15 -2.93 -6.43
C MET A 49 17.69 -3.25 -6.12
N LEU A 50 17.04 -2.38 -5.35
CA LEU A 50 15.61 -2.45 -5.10
C LEU A 50 14.82 -1.96 -6.31
N VAL A 51 13.75 -2.67 -6.61
CA VAL A 51 12.78 -2.35 -7.66
C VAL A 51 11.36 -2.62 -7.18
N ASP A 52 10.37 -2.08 -7.88
CA ASP A 52 8.99 -2.53 -7.70
C ASP A 52 8.68 -3.77 -8.57
N THR A 53 7.45 -4.28 -8.49
CA THR A 53 6.99 -5.46 -9.25
C THR A 53 7.03 -5.28 -10.77
N ARG A 54 7.08 -4.04 -11.26
CA ARG A 54 7.24 -3.72 -12.68
C ARG A 54 8.70 -3.60 -13.08
N GLY A 55 9.62 -3.69 -12.12
CA GLY A 55 11.05 -3.52 -12.31
C GLY A 55 11.51 -2.08 -12.43
N ARG A 56 10.72 -1.11 -11.95
CA ARG A 56 11.14 0.29 -11.82
C ARG A 56 12.09 0.42 -10.65
N THR A 57 13.18 1.13 -10.86
CA THR A 57 14.23 1.37 -9.88
C THR A 57 13.73 2.24 -8.73
N LEU A 58 14.23 1.96 -7.53
CA LEU A 58 13.88 2.70 -6.33
C LEU A 58 15.09 3.47 -5.81
N TYR A 59 14.84 4.74 -5.48
CA TYR A 59 15.85 5.70 -5.07
C TYR A 59 15.62 6.18 -3.65
N LEU A 60 16.68 6.62 -2.98
CA LEU A 60 16.65 7.43 -1.79
C LEU A 60 17.06 8.87 -2.12
N PHE A 61 16.65 9.81 -1.25
CA PHE A 61 17.01 11.21 -1.34
C PHE A 61 17.88 11.59 -0.13
N GLU A 62 19.11 12.02 -0.36
CA GLU A 62 20.07 12.31 0.72
C GLU A 62 19.64 13.46 1.64
N LYS A 63 18.69 14.30 1.18
CA LYS A 63 18.15 15.41 2.00
C LYS A 63 17.14 14.92 3.03
N ASP A 64 16.59 13.72 2.89
CA ASP A 64 15.63 13.20 3.83
C ASP A 64 16.25 12.95 5.21
N ARG A 65 15.49 13.23 6.26
CA ARG A 65 15.92 13.07 7.65
C ARG A 65 15.24 11.86 8.27
N GLY A 66 15.98 10.77 8.35
CA GLY A 66 15.44 9.49 8.78
C GLY A 66 14.25 9.10 7.91
N ARG A 67 13.12 8.79 8.54
CA ARG A 67 11.90 8.38 7.82
C ARG A 67 11.09 9.52 7.22
N SER A 68 11.49 10.76 7.40
CA SER A 68 10.70 11.92 6.98
C SER A 68 11.09 12.37 5.58
N SER A 69 10.15 12.27 4.64
CA SER A 69 10.32 12.82 3.30
C SER A 69 10.38 14.34 3.32
N THR A 70 11.29 14.89 2.54
CA THR A 70 11.41 16.33 2.28
C THR A 70 11.04 16.69 0.84
N CYS A 71 10.74 15.69 -0.01
CA CYS A 71 10.42 15.86 -1.41
C CYS A 71 8.90 16.06 -1.62
N TYR A 72 8.49 17.32 -1.96
CA TYR A 72 7.11 17.74 -2.20
C TYR A 72 7.05 18.69 -3.40
N GLY A 73 5.84 18.96 -3.89
CA GLY A 73 5.63 19.89 -5.02
C GLY A 73 6.42 19.49 -6.25
N ALA A 74 7.20 20.40 -6.81
CA ALA A 74 8.02 20.14 -8.00
C ALA A 74 8.95 18.94 -7.81
N CYS A 75 9.57 18.77 -6.62
CA CYS A 75 10.38 17.60 -6.32
C CYS A 75 9.60 16.30 -6.54
N ALA A 76 8.41 16.18 -5.96
CA ALA A 76 7.59 14.97 -6.07
C ALA A 76 7.03 14.74 -7.48
N SER A 77 7.05 15.74 -8.35
CA SER A 77 6.70 15.59 -9.77
C SER A 77 7.81 14.92 -10.57
N TYR A 78 9.07 15.18 -10.23
CA TYR A 78 10.24 14.54 -10.84
C TYR A 78 10.60 13.21 -10.15
N TRP A 79 10.40 13.16 -8.84
CA TRP A 79 10.71 12.02 -7.96
C TRP A 79 9.46 11.57 -7.23
N PRO A 80 8.54 10.88 -7.91
CA PRO A 80 7.30 10.43 -7.27
C PRO A 80 7.57 9.47 -6.11
N PRO A 81 6.95 9.68 -4.94
CA PRO A 81 7.10 8.78 -3.80
C PRO A 81 6.52 7.39 -4.10
N VAL A 82 7.16 6.36 -3.58
CA VAL A 82 6.63 4.99 -3.60
C VAL A 82 5.53 4.87 -2.57
N THR A 83 4.28 5.01 -2.99
CA THR A 83 3.14 4.99 -2.08
C THR A 83 2.55 3.60 -1.91
N THR A 84 1.91 3.37 -0.75
CA THR A 84 1.22 2.12 -0.43
C THR A 84 -0.09 2.39 0.30
N THR A 85 -1.07 1.51 0.14
CA THR A 85 -2.34 1.53 0.88
C THR A 85 -2.39 0.49 2.00
N GLY A 86 -1.44 -0.44 2.02
CA GLY A 86 -1.31 -1.49 3.03
C GLY A 86 0.15 -1.68 3.44
N THR A 87 0.40 -2.66 4.30
CA THR A 87 1.75 -3.02 4.72
C THR A 87 2.60 -3.44 3.52
N PRO A 88 3.77 -2.80 3.28
CA PRO A 88 4.64 -3.19 2.18
C PRO A 88 5.16 -4.61 2.38
N ARG A 89 5.40 -5.32 1.27
CA ARG A 89 5.81 -6.72 1.25
C ARG A 89 7.19 -6.88 0.62
N ALA A 90 8.00 -7.72 1.25
CA ALA A 90 9.30 -8.09 0.72
C ALA A 90 9.18 -9.19 -0.33
N GLY A 91 9.82 -9.01 -1.47
CA GLY A 91 10.11 -10.05 -2.44
C GLY A 91 11.34 -10.87 -2.04
N ILE A 92 11.71 -11.83 -2.90
CA ILE A 92 12.85 -12.71 -2.63
C ILE A 92 14.14 -11.90 -2.51
N GLY A 93 14.84 -12.08 -1.38
CA GLY A 93 16.12 -11.44 -1.10
C GLY A 93 16.01 -10.00 -0.57
N VAL A 94 14.80 -9.44 -0.45
CA VAL A 94 14.55 -8.19 0.26
C VAL A 94 14.45 -8.47 1.76
N HIS A 95 15.13 -7.69 2.58
CA HIS A 95 15.06 -7.83 4.03
C HIS A 95 13.78 -7.21 4.58
N ALA A 96 12.80 -8.03 4.91
CA ALA A 96 11.48 -7.57 5.39
C ALA A 96 11.59 -6.66 6.62
N ALA A 97 12.56 -6.90 7.51
CA ALA A 97 12.78 -6.07 8.70
C ALA A 97 13.23 -4.63 8.39
N LEU A 98 13.72 -4.37 7.18
CA LEU A 98 14.10 -3.02 6.73
C LEU A 98 12.93 -2.27 6.09
N LEU A 99 11.84 -2.98 5.70
CA LEU A 99 10.65 -2.35 5.15
C LEU A 99 9.84 -1.65 6.25
N GLY A 100 9.32 -0.50 5.92
CA GLY A 100 8.45 0.27 6.77
C GLY A 100 7.64 1.28 5.96
N THR A 101 6.99 2.17 6.67
CA THR A 101 6.21 3.25 6.06
C THR A 101 6.40 4.55 6.82
N THR A 102 6.16 5.66 6.14
CA THR A 102 6.05 6.98 6.73
C THR A 102 4.81 7.69 6.21
N LYS A 103 4.17 8.48 7.07
CA LYS A 103 3.05 9.32 6.66
C LYS A 103 3.59 10.66 6.17
N ARG A 104 3.32 10.96 4.91
CA ARG A 104 3.68 12.23 4.28
C ARG A 104 2.74 13.36 4.72
N ARG A 105 3.19 14.61 4.57
CA ARG A 105 2.37 15.81 4.83
C ARG A 105 1.13 15.90 3.90
N ASP A 106 1.23 15.35 2.68
CA ASP A 106 0.11 15.22 1.73
C ASP A 106 -0.84 14.05 2.05
N ARG A 107 -0.73 13.47 3.25
CA ARG A 107 -1.52 12.36 3.79
C ARG A 107 -1.31 11.02 3.12
N LYS A 108 -0.49 10.92 2.09
CA LYS A 108 -0.11 9.64 1.49
C LYS A 108 0.78 8.86 2.44
N VAL A 109 0.73 7.54 2.34
CA VAL A 109 1.65 6.64 3.04
C VAL A 109 2.72 6.24 2.05
N GLU A 110 3.97 6.51 2.38
CA GLU A 110 5.14 6.23 1.57
C GLU A 110 5.92 5.05 2.14
N VAL A 111 6.42 4.18 1.28
CA VAL A 111 7.27 3.06 1.67
C VAL A 111 8.63 3.59 2.09
N THR A 112 9.18 3.04 3.18
CA THR A 112 10.56 3.27 3.59
C THR A 112 11.35 1.95 3.55
N TYR A 113 12.66 2.06 3.34
CA TYR A 113 13.58 0.95 3.45
C TYR A 113 14.84 1.37 4.22
N ALA A 114 15.21 0.61 5.23
CA ALA A 114 16.27 0.97 6.16
C ALA A 114 16.14 2.40 6.75
N GLY A 115 14.92 2.89 6.88
CA GLY A 115 14.61 4.24 7.36
C GLY A 115 14.61 5.33 6.29
N HIS A 116 14.92 5.01 5.03
CA HIS A 116 14.88 5.97 3.92
C HIS A 116 13.53 5.91 3.21
N PRO A 117 12.80 7.04 3.02
CA PRO A 117 11.70 7.12 2.07
C PRO A 117 12.15 6.73 0.67
N LEU A 118 11.29 6.03 -0.07
CA LEU A 118 11.61 5.52 -1.40
C LEU A 118 10.87 6.29 -2.49
N TYR A 119 11.57 6.51 -3.61
CA TYR A 119 11.09 7.27 -4.75
C TYR A 119 11.32 6.55 -6.07
N TYR A 120 10.54 6.93 -7.07
CA TYR A 120 10.81 6.66 -8.48
C TYR A 120 11.50 7.87 -9.11
N PHE A 121 12.05 7.67 -10.31
CA PHE A 121 12.51 8.77 -11.15
C PHE A 121 11.72 8.80 -12.46
N VAL A 122 11.20 9.98 -12.85
CA VAL A 122 10.41 10.10 -14.08
C VAL A 122 11.23 9.88 -15.35
N GLY A 123 12.55 10.03 -15.28
CA GLY A 123 13.47 9.76 -16.39
C GLY A 123 13.78 8.28 -16.63
N ASP A 124 13.30 7.37 -15.75
CA ASP A 124 13.39 5.93 -15.95
C ASP A 124 12.19 5.46 -16.78
N MET A 125 12.41 5.29 -18.08
CA MET A 125 11.38 4.98 -19.06
C MET A 125 11.18 3.48 -19.25
N LYS A 126 12.17 2.67 -18.88
CA LYS A 126 12.18 1.23 -19.06
C LYS A 126 12.50 0.51 -17.76
N ARG A 127 12.09 -0.74 -17.70
CA ARG A 127 12.46 -1.66 -16.63
C ARG A 127 13.98 -1.71 -16.48
N GLY A 128 14.48 -1.48 -15.27
CA GLY A 128 15.90 -1.54 -14.94
C GLY A 128 16.71 -0.31 -15.32
N ASP A 129 16.07 0.75 -15.84
CA ASP A 129 16.73 2.04 -15.99
C ASP A 129 17.20 2.56 -14.64
N THR A 130 18.35 3.21 -14.63
CA THR A 130 18.96 3.84 -13.46
C THR A 130 19.44 5.25 -13.78
N ASN A 131 18.67 5.99 -14.58
CA ASN A 131 19.04 7.32 -15.07
C ASN A 131 19.04 8.37 -13.96
N GLY A 132 18.45 8.04 -12.82
CA GLY A 132 18.42 8.90 -11.63
C GLY A 132 19.65 8.74 -10.72
N GLU A 133 20.49 7.71 -10.97
CA GLU A 133 21.66 7.45 -10.12
C GLU A 133 22.65 8.60 -10.14
N GLY A 134 23.04 9.05 -8.95
CA GLY A 134 24.02 10.13 -8.75
C GLY A 134 23.54 11.52 -9.18
N LEU A 135 22.26 11.71 -9.53
CA LEU A 135 21.75 13.03 -9.85
C LEU A 135 21.70 13.92 -8.60
N HIS A 136 22.19 15.15 -8.74
CA HIS A 136 22.09 16.17 -7.70
C HIS A 136 20.97 17.16 -8.05
N GLN A 137 19.79 16.96 -7.46
CA GLN A 137 18.59 17.78 -7.72
C GLN A 137 17.88 18.11 -6.41
N PHE A 138 17.20 19.25 -6.38
CA PHE A 138 16.44 19.73 -5.20
C PHE A 138 17.30 19.88 -3.95
N GLY A 139 18.62 20.06 -4.14
CA GLY A 139 19.58 20.41 -3.10
C GLY A 139 20.25 19.24 -2.39
N ALA A 140 20.19 18.03 -2.94
CA ALA A 140 20.97 16.87 -2.50
C ALA A 140 21.06 15.78 -3.57
N GLY A 141 21.80 14.72 -3.28
CA GLY A 141 21.97 13.56 -4.13
C GLY A 141 20.76 12.63 -4.14
N TRP A 142 20.62 11.91 -5.24
CA TRP A 142 19.64 10.84 -5.45
C TRP A 142 20.37 9.58 -5.85
N ASP A 143 20.16 8.50 -5.10
CA ASP A 143 20.92 7.27 -5.28
C ASP A 143 20.01 6.05 -5.29
N VAL A 144 20.36 5.09 -6.14
CA VAL A 144 19.72 3.77 -6.18
C VAL A 144 19.96 3.04 -4.86
N VAL A 145 18.94 2.35 -4.36
CA VAL A 145 19.00 1.65 -3.06
C VAL A 145 19.41 0.20 -3.26
N SER A 146 20.43 -0.22 -2.52
CA SER A 146 20.87 -1.61 -2.43
C SER A 146 19.95 -2.46 -1.54
N PRO A 147 20.00 -3.81 -1.64
CA PRO A 147 19.28 -4.69 -0.72
C PRO A 147 19.69 -4.53 0.75
N ALA A 148 20.86 -3.98 1.02
CA ALA A 148 21.32 -3.64 2.37
C ALA A 148 20.73 -2.32 2.91
N GLY A 149 19.92 -1.61 2.10
CA GLY A 149 19.32 -0.35 2.50
C GLY A 149 20.26 0.85 2.44
N ARG A 150 21.34 0.75 1.70
CA ARG A 150 22.32 1.83 1.49
C ARG A 150 22.26 2.28 0.04
N LYS A 151 22.70 3.51 -0.21
CA LYS A 151 22.92 3.96 -1.58
C LYS A 151 23.95 3.05 -2.27
N ILE A 152 23.75 2.85 -3.55
CA ILE A 152 24.77 2.24 -4.41
C ILE A 152 25.61 3.38 -4.91
N GLU A 153 26.87 3.42 -4.51
CA GLU A 153 27.81 4.36 -5.11
C GLU A 153 28.09 3.88 -6.53
N GLY A 154 27.66 4.68 -7.51
CA GLY A 154 28.02 4.43 -8.89
C GLY A 154 29.53 4.30 -8.96
N GLY A 155 30.04 3.13 -9.38
CA GLY A 155 31.47 2.92 -9.53
C GLY A 155 32.01 3.99 -10.46
N GLY A 156 32.65 5.00 -9.88
CA GLY A 156 33.46 5.93 -10.61
C GLY A 156 34.62 5.14 -11.25
N SER A 157 34.54 4.97 -12.54
CA SER A 157 35.66 4.55 -13.37
C SER A 157 36.47 5.76 -13.77
#